data_a5fbc3a631a42ab6cd31b09293f58081
#
_entry.id   a5fbc3a631a42ab6cd31b09293f58081
#
_cell.length_a   1.000
_cell.length_b   1.000
_cell.length_c   1.000
_cell.angle_alpha   90.00
_cell.angle_beta   90.00
_cell.angle_gamma   90.00
#
_symmetry.space_group_name_H-M   'P 1'
#
loop_
_entity.id
_entity.type
_entity.pdbx_description
1 polymer ?
#
loop_
_entity_poly.entity_id
_entity_poly.type
_entity_poly.pdbx_seq_one_letter_code
_entity_poly.pdbx_strand_id
1 'polypeptide(L)' 'MKEHYVLAIDVAKGKSIVSLIGSCGEVLISPYEINHNLNDFKNLDERIKKLNVFND' A
#
# COMPACT_ATOMS: atom_id res chain seq x y z
N MET A 1 -18.39 6.90 11.63
CA MET A 1 -18.38 6.02 10.44
C MET A 1 -16.97 5.56 10.13
N LYS A 2 -16.82 4.29 9.84
CA LYS A 2 -15.52 3.76 9.52
C LYS A 2 -15.27 3.78 8.02
N GLU A 3 -14.05 4.16 7.67
CA GLU A 3 -13.63 4.13 6.28
C GLU A 3 -12.89 2.84 6.01
N HIS A 4 -13.04 2.36 4.81
CA HIS A 4 -12.36 1.15 4.38
C HIS A 4 -11.30 1.51 3.37
N TYR A 5 -10.12 0.93 3.54
CA TYR A 5 -9.01 1.13 2.62
C TYR A 5 -8.65 -0.21 2.01
N VAL A 6 -8.27 -0.20 0.77
CA VAL A 6 -7.89 -1.42 0.07
C VAL A 6 -6.42 -1.33 -0.29
N LEU A 7 -5.62 -2.22 0.29
CA LEU A 7 -4.23 -2.37 -0.10
C LEU A 7 -4.18 -3.50 -1.12
N ALA A 8 -3.98 -3.13 -2.36
CA ALA A 8 -3.95 -4.09 -3.45
C ALA A 8 -2.50 -4.52 -3.70
N ILE A 9 -2.29 -5.82 -3.74
CA ILE A 9 -0.97 -6.37 -3.98
C ILE A 9 -1.10 -7.41 -5.08
N ASP A 10 -0.41 -7.16 -6.19
CA ASP A 10 -0.37 -8.09 -7.31
C ASP A 10 1.00 -8.73 -7.32
N VAL A 11 1.07 -9.99 -6.91
CA VAL A 11 2.33 -10.69 -6.73
C VAL A 11 2.78 -11.29 -8.06
N ALA A 12 3.98 -10.94 -8.46
CA ALA A 12 4.62 -11.54 -9.63
C ALA A 12 5.91 -12.21 -9.18
N LYS A 13 6.60 -12.79 -10.12
CA LYS A 13 7.82 -13.54 -9.82
C LYS A 13 8.92 -12.57 -9.36
N GLY A 14 9.26 -12.66 -8.09
CA GLY A 14 10.35 -11.87 -7.52
C GLY A 14 10.00 -10.44 -7.18
N LYS A 15 8.77 -9.99 -7.48
CA LYS A 15 8.37 -8.63 -7.19
C LYS A 15 6.85 -8.52 -7.14
N SER A 16 6.37 -7.39 -6.64
CA SER A 16 4.93 -7.16 -6.53
C SER A 16 4.60 -5.72 -6.90
N ILE A 17 3.37 -5.53 -7.37
CA ILE A 17 2.83 -4.20 -7.59
C ILE A 17 1.89 -3.90 -6.44
N VAL A 18 2.10 -2.78 -5.75
CA VAL A 18 1.27 -2.41 -4.61
C VAL A 18 0.62 -1.07 -4.85
N SER A 19 -0.60 -0.93 -4.35
CA SER A 19 -1.32 0.33 -4.41
C SER A 19 -2.27 0.41 -3.22
N LEU A 20 -2.67 1.63 -2.87
CA LEU A 20 -3.61 1.84 -1.77
C LEU A 20 -4.74 2.72 -2.26
N ILE A 21 -5.95 2.24 -2.05
CA ILE A 21 -7.15 2.92 -2.53
C ILE A 21 -8.05 3.22 -1.35
N GLY A 22 -8.54 4.44 -1.28
CA GLY A 22 -9.41 4.86 -0.21
C GLY A 22 -10.85 4.42 -0.41
N SER A 23 -11.68 4.70 0.59
CA SER A 23 -13.06 4.23 0.64
C SER A 23 -13.92 4.79 -0.47
N CYS A 24 -13.55 5.95 -1.00
CA CYS A 24 -14.29 6.59 -2.09
C CYS A 24 -13.71 6.29 -3.46
N GLY A 25 -12.83 5.32 -3.54
CA GLY A 25 -12.20 4.96 -4.82
C GLY A 25 -11.00 5.82 -5.17
N GLU A 26 -10.61 6.73 -4.29
CA GLU A 26 -9.47 7.59 -4.53
C GLU A 26 -8.17 6.81 -4.40
N VAL A 27 -7.19 7.16 -5.22
CA VAL A 27 -5.90 6.50 -5.19
C VAL A 27 -5.00 7.24 -4.21
N LEU A 28 -4.70 6.61 -3.09
CA LEU A 28 -3.82 7.18 -2.06
C LEU A 28 -2.36 6.89 -2.36
N ILE A 29 -2.07 5.68 -2.83
CA ILE A 29 -0.75 5.31 -3.32
C ILE A 29 -0.94 4.72 -4.70
N SER A 30 -0.38 5.38 -5.71
CA SER A 30 -0.43 4.88 -7.08
C SER A 30 0.30 3.55 -7.19
N PRO A 31 -0.13 2.65 -8.08
CA PRO A 31 0.55 1.38 -8.23
C PRO A 31 2.03 1.57 -8.52
N TYR A 32 2.87 0.87 -7.77
CA TYR A 32 4.30 0.88 -8.01
C TYR A 32 4.89 -0.48 -7.66
N GLU A 33 6.04 -0.74 -8.23
CA GLU A 33 6.68 -2.04 -8.12
C GLU A 33 7.61 -2.06 -6.91
N ILE A 34 7.54 -3.14 -6.15
CA ILE A 34 8.50 -3.38 -5.07
C ILE A 34 9.15 -4.74 -5.28
N ASN A 35 10.38 -4.86 -4.80
CA ASN A 35 11.07 -6.14 -4.78
C ASN A 35 10.79 -6.84 -3.46
N HIS A 36 10.97 -8.16 -3.46
CA HIS A 36 10.72 -8.95 -2.25
C HIS A 36 11.94 -8.91 -1.34
N ASN A 37 12.17 -7.76 -0.71
CA ASN A 37 13.25 -7.59 0.27
C ASN A 37 12.76 -6.72 1.41
N LEU A 38 13.50 -6.76 2.51
CA LEU A 38 13.10 -6.06 3.72
C LEU A 38 13.05 -4.55 3.55
N ASN A 39 13.98 -3.99 2.78
CA ASN A 39 14.01 -2.55 2.58
C ASN A 39 12.75 -2.06 1.91
N ASP A 40 12.31 -2.75 0.86
CA ASP A 40 11.13 -2.34 0.13
C ASP A 40 9.88 -2.50 0.99
N PHE A 41 9.80 -3.58 1.76
CA PHE A 41 8.67 -3.78 2.65
C PHE A 41 8.64 -2.74 3.75
N LYS A 42 9.79 -2.38 4.30
CA LYS A 42 9.86 -1.32 5.31
C LYS A 42 9.43 0.02 4.73
N ASN A 43 9.86 0.33 3.52
CA ASN A 43 9.47 1.58 2.88
C ASN A 43 7.97 1.64 2.66
N LEU A 44 7.37 0.53 2.23
CA LEU A 44 5.93 0.47 2.06
C LEU A 44 5.22 0.70 3.37
N ASP A 45 5.67 0.05 4.42
CA ASP A 45 5.08 0.19 5.75
C ASP A 45 5.13 1.64 6.23
N GLU A 46 6.27 2.29 6.02
CA GLU A 46 6.41 3.69 6.41
C GLU A 46 5.51 4.61 5.62
N ARG A 47 5.32 4.34 4.33
CA ARG A 47 4.42 5.15 3.52
C ARG A 47 2.99 5.03 4.01
N ILE A 48 2.57 3.83 4.36
CA ILE A 48 1.23 3.61 4.87
C ILE A 48 1.06 4.31 6.22
N LYS A 49 2.07 4.25 7.07
CA LYS A 49 2.02 4.92 8.36
C LYS A 49 1.95 6.43 8.22
N LYS A 50 2.66 6.99 7.25
CA LYS A 50 2.62 8.42 7.00
C LYS A 50 1.24 8.89 6.58
N LEU A 51 0.50 8.06 5.87
CA LEU A 51 -0.85 8.40 5.45
C LEU A 51 -1.84 8.32 6.61
N ASN A 52 -1.46 7.66 7.69
CA ASN A 52 -2.28 7.57 8.89
C ASN A 52 -3.63 6.89 8.63
N VAL A 53 -3.68 5.99 7.64
CA VAL A 53 -4.95 5.40 7.23
C VAL A 53 -5.36 4.23 8.11
N PHE A 54 -4.40 3.59 8.77
CA PHE A 54 -4.67 2.46 9.65
C PHE A 54 -4.48 2.79 11.12
N ASN A 55 -4.40 4.06 11.42
CA ASN A 55 -4.19 4.53 12.78
C ASN A 55 -5.54 4.76 13.46
N ASP A 56 -5.63 4.31 14.68
CA ASP A 56 -6.86 4.49 15.46
C ASP A 56 -6.99 5.87 16.07
#